data_e111bf06bcbaf671e367bb3f33dfd762
#
_entry.id   e111bf06bcbaf671e367bb3f33dfd762
#
_cell.length_a   1.000
_cell.length_b   1.000
_cell.length_c   1.000
_cell.angle_alpha   90.00
_cell.angle_beta   90.00
_cell.angle_gamma   90.00
#
_symmetry.space_group_name_H-M   'P 1'
#
loop_
_entity.id
_entity.type
_entity.pdbx_description
1 polymer ?
#
loop_
_entity_poly.entity_id
_entity_poly.type
_entity_poly.pdbx_seq_one_letter_code
_entity_poly.pdbx_strand_id
1 'polypeptide(L)'
;SYRTKTDKKGTAQFSLTNGIYRIQVSDKNGTHIFNGLADNVKLVNSDMTFNLPLTHSRAGTIIIKEIYCGGCKKLPLEGDYQSDKYIILHNNDSEVQYLDSLCFGALDPYNSHSTNVWVTQDEMTGATIFPDFAPVIQCIWQFGGTGKSFPLQPGEDAVIAINGAI
;
A
#
# COMPACT_ATOMS: atom_id res chain seq x y z
N SER A 1 3.95 21.32 -15.64
CA SER A 1 3.21 20.04 -15.79
C SER A 1 1.79 20.34 -16.25
N TYR A 2 1.27 19.50 -17.12
CA TYR A 2 -0.11 19.58 -17.63
C TYR A 2 -0.92 18.47 -16.96
N ARG A 3 -2.19 18.76 -16.61
CA ARG A 3 -3.07 17.77 -15.97
C ARG A 3 -4.47 17.86 -16.59
N THR A 4 -5.06 16.70 -16.83
CA THR A 4 -6.45 16.57 -17.27
C THR A 4 -7.02 15.22 -16.80
N LYS A 5 -8.30 15.02 -17.02
CA LYS A 5 -8.96 13.72 -16.83
C LYS A 5 -9.32 13.14 -18.19
N THR A 6 -9.34 11.82 -18.27
CA THR A 6 -9.85 11.12 -19.46
C THR A 6 -11.37 11.26 -19.57
N ASP A 7 -11.86 11.23 -20.80
CA ASP A 7 -13.29 11.11 -21.10
C ASP A 7 -13.80 9.68 -20.84
N LYS A 8 -15.09 9.44 -21.13
CA LYS A 8 -15.72 8.11 -20.95
C LYS A 8 -15.12 7.02 -21.85
N LYS A 9 -14.34 7.38 -22.86
CA LYS A 9 -13.64 6.45 -23.76
C LYS A 9 -12.19 6.21 -23.34
N GLY A 10 -11.75 6.82 -22.24
CA GLY A 10 -10.38 6.74 -21.77
C GLY A 10 -9.42 7.65 -22.52
N THR A 11 -9.91 8.65 -23.26
CA THR A 11 -9.09 9.57 -24.05
C THR A 11 -8.86 10.88 -23.30
N ALA A 12 -7.61 11.35 -23.30
CA ALA A 12 -7.23 12.67 -22.82
C ALA A 12 -6.51 13.42 -23.94
N GLN A 13 -6.82 14.70 -24.11
CA GLN A 13 -6.22 15.54 -25.12
C GLN A 13 -5.45 16.69 -24.50
N PHE A 14 -4.27 16.96 -25.06
CA PHE A 14 -3.40 18.06 -24.64
C PHE A 14 -2.93 18.85 -25.86
N SER A 15 -2.88 20.17 -25.74
CA SER A 15 -2.20 21.03 -26.69
C SER A 15 -0.81 21.38 -26.15
N LEU A 16 0.23 20.79 -26.74
CA LEU A 16 1.59 20.86 -26.26
C LEU A 16 2.52 21.35 -27.35
N THR A 17 3.63 21.98 -26.99
CA THR A 17 4.72 22.31 -27.88
C THR A 17 5.59 21.10 -28.18
N ASN A 18 6.42 21.19 -29.23
CA ASN A 18 7.42 20.14 -29.49
C ASN A 18 8.30 19.92 -28.27
N GLY A 19 8.56 18.66 -27.97
CA GLY A 19 9.36 18.30 -26.79
C GLY A 19 9.36 16.82 -26.46
N ILE A 20 10.01 16.52 -25.36
CA ILE A 20 10.04 15.16 -24.77
C ILE A 20 9.24 15.21 -23.48
N TYR A 21 8.29 14.30 -23.36
CA TYR A 21 7.34 14.26 -22.27
C TYR A 21 7.39 12.96 -21.51
N ARG A 22 7.06 13.06 -20.23
CA ARG A 22 6.65 11.92 -19.40
C ARG A 22 5.14 11.95 -19.27
N ILE A 23 4.49 10.84 -19.58
CA ILE A 23 3.05 10.67 -19.44
C ILE A 23 2.82 9.72 -18.26
N GLN A 24 2.02 10.16 -17.31
CA GLN A 24 1.61 9.36 -16.16
C GLN A 24 0.10 9.40 -16.02
N VAL A 25 -0.48 8.22 -15.80
CA VAL A 25 -1.90 8.06 -15.51
C VAL A 25 -2.02 7.27 -14.20
N SER A 26 -2.92 7.71 -13.34
CA SER A 26 -3.28 6.98 -12.13
C SER A 26 -4.76 7.16 -11.88
N ASP A 27 -5.44 6.06 -11.59
CA ASP A 27 -6.84 6.05 -11.20
C ASP A 27 -7.10 4.96 -10.17
N LYS A 28 -8.11 5.17 -9.32
CA LYS A 28 -8.54 4.22 -8.30
C LYS A 28 -10.06 4.12 -8.31
N ASN A 29 -10.57 2.89 -8.37
CA ASN A 29 -11.98 2.58 -8.23
C ASN A 29 -12.15 1.45 -7.19
N GLY A 30 -12.57 1.80 -5.99
CA GLY A 30 -12.59 0.87 -4.85
C GLY A 30 -11.18 0.32 -4.57
N THR A 31 -11.05 -0.99 -4.58
CA THR A 31 -9.77 -1.69 -4.42
C THR A 31 -8.97 -1.84 -5.72
N HIS A 32 -9.53 -1.43 -6.86
CA HIS A 32 -8.85 -1.50 -8.16
C HIS A 32 -8.00 -0.24 -8.38
N ILE A 33 -6.73 -0.44 -8.69
CA ILE A 33 -5.76 0.62 -8.95
C ILE A 33 -5.24 0.44 -10.37
N PHE A 34 -5.26 1.52 -11.14
CA PHE A 34 -4.78 1.56 -12.51
C PHE A 34 -3.65 2.59 -12.60
N ASN A 35 -2.48 2.16 -13.05
CA ASN A 35 -1.33 3.02 -13.22
C ASN A 35 -0.70 2.80 -14.59
N GLY A 36 -0.29 3.89 -15.21
CA GLY A 36 0.49 3.85 -16.45
C GLY A 36 1.57 4.92 -16.43
N LEU A 37 2.71 4.58 -16.99
CA LEU A 37 3.85 5.49 -17.11
C LEU A 37 4.52 5.27 -18.47
N ALA A 38 4.78 6.35 -19.16
CA ALA A 38 5.66 6.37 -20.33
C ALA A 38 6.63 7.53 -20.24
N ASP A 39 7.90 7.21 -20.36
CA ASP A 39 8.99 8.17 -20.40
C ASP A 39 9.44 8.42 -21.84
N ASN A 40 10.06 9.59 -22.05
CA ASN A 40 10.68 9.95 -23.32
C ASN A 40 9.74 9.95 -24.54
N VAL A 41 8.45 10.27 -24.32
CA VAL A 41 7.49 10.43 -25.41
C VAL A 41 7.81 11.71 -26.19
N LYS A 42 8.23 11.55 -27.45
CA LYS A 42 8.64 12.67 -28.30
C LYS A 42 7.45 13.20 -29.10
N LEU A 43 7.17 14.48 -28.99
CA LEU A 43 6.21 15.18 -29.83
C LEU A 43 6.98 16.12 -30.78
N VAL A 44 6.82 15.93 -32.09
CA VAL A 44 7.52 16.70 -33.13
C VAL A 44 6.56 17.01 -34.26
N ASN A 45 6.25 18.31 -34.43
CA ASN A 45 5.59 18.94 -35.56
C ASN A 45 4.31 18.28 -36.13
N SER A 46 3.61 17.46 -35.36
CA SER A 46 2.38 16.85 -35.81
C SER A 46 1.51 16.40 -34.63
N ASP A 47 0.23 16.25 -34.89
CA ASP A 47 -0.67 15.59 -33.96
C ASP A 47 -0.26 14.14 -33.76
N MET A 48 -0.28 13.70 -32.51
CA MET A 48 0.12 12.35 -32.14
C MET A 48 -0.94 11.71 -31.26
N THR A 49 -1.28 10.47 -31.57
CA THR A 49 -2.04 9.62 -30.65
C THR A 49 -1.08 8.62 -29.98
N PHE A 50 -1.11 8.57 -28.67
CA PHE A 50 -0.28 7.68 -27.89
C PHE A 50 -1.16 6.77 -27.01
N ASN A 51 -1.03 5.47 -27.20
CA ASN A 51 -1.72 4.48 -26.38
C ASN A 51 -0.85 4.11 -25.16
N LEU A 52 -1.30 4.48 -23.97
CA LEU A 52 -0.61 4.17 -22.73
C LEU A 52 -1.26 2.93 -22.09
N PRO A 53 -0.56 1.78 -22.04
CA PRO A 53 -1.08 0.63 -21.32
C PRO A 53 -1.14 0.89 -19.83
N LEU A 54 -2.23 0.48 -19.20
CA LEU A 54 -2.39 0.60 -17.76
C LEU A 54 -2.12 -0.74 -17.09
N THR A 55 -1.31 -0.73 -16.06
CA THR A 55 -1.17 -1.86 -15.14
C THR A 55 -2.31 -1.81 -14.15
N HIS A 56 -3.06 -2.89 -14.07
CA HIS A 56 -4.11 -3.09 -13.09
C HIS A 56 -3.56 -3.86 -11.90
N SER A 57 -3.75 -3.33 -10.71
CA SER A 57 -3.49 -4.00 -9.45
C SER A 57 -4.70 -3.91 -8.53
N ARG A 58 -4.76 -4.78 -7.54
CA ARG A 58 -5.81 -4.76 -6.52
C ARG A 58 -5.18 -4.48 -5.17
N ALA A 59 -5.64 -3.41 -4.51
CA ALA A 59 -5.30 -3.16 -3.13
C ALA A 59 -6.05 -4.16 -2.21
N GLY A 60 -5.49 -4.45 -1.05
CA GLY A 60 -6.20 -5.17 0.00
C GLY A 60 -7.45 -4.41 0.46
N THR A 61 -8.45 -5.15 0.93
CA THR A 61 -9.65 -4.56 1.53
C THR A 61 -9.32 -3.90 2.87
N ILE A 62 -8.54 -4.59 3.70
CA ILE A 62 -7.92 -4.04 4.90
C ILE A 62 -6.45 -3.78 4.62
N ILE A 63 -5.99 -2.58 4.88
CA ILE A 63 -4.59 -2.17 4.68
C ILE A 63 -4.03 -1.61 5.98
N ILE A 64 -2.71 -1.71 6.13
CA ILE A 64 -1.98 -0.98 7.15
C ILE A 64 -1.81 0.45 6.62
N LYS A 65 -2.44 1.42 7.29
CA LYS A 65 -2.38 2.83 6.94
C LYS A 65 -1.20 3.53 7.60
N GLU A 66 -0.89 3.15 8.83
CA GLU A 66 0.17 3.74 9.61
C GLU A 66 0.77 2.73 10.57
N ILE A 67 2.08 2.84 10.80
CA ILE A 67 2.81 2.11 11.82
C ILE A 67 3.60 3.15 12.63
N TYR A 68 3.35 3.20 13.93
CA TYR A 68 4.14 4.00 14.86
C TYR A 68 4.98 3.09 15.75
N CYS A 69 6.29 3.33 15.77
CA CYS A 69 7.26 2.47 16.46
C CYS A 69 7.80 3.07 17.77
N GLY A 70 7.18 4.12 18.31
CA GLY A 70 7.64 4.78 19.51
C GLY A 70 8.68 5.88 19.25
N GLY A 71 9.26 6.43 20.32
CA GLY A 71 10.32 7.46 20.24
C GLY A 71 9.83 8.90 20.45
N CYS A 72 8.58 9.09 20.82
CA CYS A 72 8.08 10.41 21.21
C CYS A 72 8.74 10.87 22.51
N LYS A 73 9.06 12.17 22.60
CA LYS A 73 9.69 12.76 23.79
C LYS A 73 8.73 12.82 24.97
N LYS A 74 9.20 12.46 26.16
CA LYS A 74 8.49 12.63 27.44
C LYS A 74 8.62 14.06 27.93
N LEU A 75 7.73 14.94 27.50
CA LEU A 75 7.76 16.33 27.97
C LEU A 75 6.88 16.50 29.20
N PRO A 76 7.38 17.23 30.24
CA PRO A 76 8.67 17.91 30.37
C PRO A 76 9.82 17.05 30.91
N LEU A 77 9.61 15.74 31.06
CA LEU A 77 10.61 14.79 31.55
C LEU A 77 11.65 14.45 30.48
N GLU A 78 12.85 14.08 30.93
CA GLU A 78 13.86 13.55 30.02
C GLU A 78 13.51 12.13 29.55
N GLY A 79 13.94 11.79 28.32
CA GLY A 79 13.79 10.47 27.73
C GLY A 79 12.68 10.40 26.68
N ASP A 80 12.50 9.21 26.15
CA ASP A 80 11.58 8.90 25.07
C ASP A 80 10.59 7.80 25.47
N TYR A 81 9.37 7.83 24.91
CA TYR A 81 8.45 6.71 24.96
C TYR A 81 8.91 5.64 23.96
N GLN A 82 9.52 4.57 24.42
CA GLN A 82 10.04 3.51 23.55
C GLN A 82 9.06 2.36 23.36
N SER A 83 8.08 2.24 24.23
CA SER A 83 7.14 1.13 24.25
C SER A 83 5.78 1.45 23.66
N ASP A 84 5.46 2.71 23.40
CA ASP A 84 4.22 3.10 22.78
C ASP A 84 4.30 2.84 21.25
N LYS A 85 3.64 1.77 20.85
CA LYS A 85 3.60 1.32 19.45
C LYS A 85 2.16 1.08 19.07
N TYR A 86 1.80 1.49 17.86
CA TYR A 86 0.49 1.20 17.31
C TYR A 86 0.55 0.94 15.81
N ILE A 87 -0.48 0.26 15.34
CA ILE A 87 -0.78 0.09 13.92
C ILE A 87 -2.17 0.64 13.68
N ILE A 88 -2.35 1.36 12.59
CA ILE A 88 -3.67 1.77 12.11
C ILE A 88 -4.02 0.88 10.92
N LEU A 89 -5.10 0.11 11.08
CA LEU A 89 -5.76 -0.59 9.98
C LEU A 89 -6.83 0.31 9.39
N HIS A 90 -7.00 0.24 8.07
CA HIS A 90 -7.95 1.04 7.32
C HIS A 90 -8.77 0.16 6.41
N ASN A 91 -10.08 0.35 6.40
CA ASN A 91 -10.95 -0.26 5.40
C ASN A 91 -10.89 0.57 4.10
N ASN A 92 -10.16 0.02 3.13
CA ASN A 92 -9.95 0.63 1.82
C ASN A 92 -11.02 0.20 0.78
N ASP A 93 -12.01 -0.59 1.21
CA ASP A 93 -13.09 -1.08 0.38
C ASP A 93 -14.33 -0.15 0.45
N SER A 94 -15.27 -0.34 -0.45
CA SER A 94 -16.60 0.28 -0.44
C SER A 94 -17.62 -0.48 0.43
N GLU A 95 -17.25 -1.67 0.90
CA GLU A 95 -18.09 -2.53 1.73
C GLU A 95 -17.55 -2.64 3.16
N VAL A 96 -18.42 -2.99 4.09
CA VAL A 96 -18.02 -3.27 5.49
C VAL A 96 -17.09 -4.45 5.51
N GLN A 97 -15.92 -4.28 6.12
CA GLN A 97 -14.98 -5.36 6.39
C GLN A 97 -15.00 -5.73 7.87
N TYR A 98 -14.67 -6.98 8.18
CA TYR A 98 -14.63 -7.46 9.55
C TYR A 98 -13.19 -7.85 9.91
N LEU A 99 -12.76 -7.42 11.09
CA LEU A 99 -11.41 -7.75 11.57
C LEU A 99 -11.34 -9.12 12.25
N ASP A 100 -12.48 -9.78 12.42
CA ASP A 100 -12.58 -11.10 13.03
C ASP A 100 -11.61 -12.09 12.36
N SER A 101 -10.86 -12.81 13.16
CA SER A 101 -9.83 -13.77 12.74
C SER A 101 -8.65 -13.16 11.95
N LEU A 102 -8.61 -11.85 11.73
CA LEU A 102 -7.44 -11.20 11.16
C LEU A 102 -6.26 -11.35 12.12
N CYS A 103 -5.12 -11.74 11.58
CA CYS A 103 -3.88 -11.88 12.32
C CYS A 103 -2.88 -10.81 11.91
N PHE A 104 -2.08 -10.37 12.86
CA PHE A 104 -0.92 -9.53 12.57
C PHE A 104 0.27 -9.94 13.42
N GLY A 105 1.46 -9.79 12.87
CA GLY A 105 2.71 -10.16 13.52
C GLY A 105 3.91 -9.64 12.76
N ALA A 106 5.09 -9.82 13.30
CA ALA A 106 6.34 -9.50 12.63
C ALA A 106 6.86 -10.72 11.88
N LEU A 107 7.28 -10.52 10.64
CA LEU A 107 7.97 -11.55 9.85
C LEU A 107 9.44 -11.63 10.24
N ASP A 108 10.03 -12.81 10.11
CA ASP A 108 11.48 -13.01 10.20
C ASP A 108 12.14 -12.65 8.85
N PRO A 109 13.26 -11.93 8.80
CA PRO A 109 13.90 -11.24 9.92
C PRO A 109 13.17 -9.94 10.28
N TYR A 110 13.04 -9.68 11.57
CA TYR A 110 12.42 -8.43 12.07
C TYR A 110 13.26 -7.17 11.79
N ASN A 111 14.48 -7.36 11.35
CA ASN A 111 15.45 -6.30 11.10
C ASN A 111 15.72 -6.20 9.59
N SER A 112 15.46 -5.05 8.99
CA SER A 112 15.70 -4.79 7.58
C SER A 112 17.16 -4.92 7.11
N HIS A 113 18.12 -4.98 8.05
CA HIS A 113 19.53 -5.21 7.77
C HIS A 113 19.91 -6.70 7.76
N SER A 114 19.04 -7.57 8.23
CA SER A 114 19.28 -9.01 8.22
C SER A 114 18.91 -9.61 6.86
N THR A 115 19.67 -10.62 6.45
CA THR A 115 19.39 -11.32 5.20
C THR A 115 18.07 -12.10 5.32
N ASN A 116 17.16 -11.86 4.39
CA ASN A 116 15.96 -12.67 4.27
C ASN A 116 16.34 -14.01 3.63
N VAL A 117 16.06 -15.11 4.35
CA VAL A 117 16.43 -16.48 3.92
C VAL A 117 15.25 -17.31 3.44
N TRP A 118 14.02 -16.78 3.53
CA TRP A 118 12.79 -17.49 3.13
C TRP A 118 12.18 -17.01 1.83
N VAL A 119 12.64 -15.88 1.31
CA VAL A 119 12.30 -15.39 -0.02
C VAL A 119 13.37 -15.86 -0.99
N THR A 120 12.95 -16.46 -2.10
CA THR A 120 13.83 -16.93 -3.17
C THR A 120 13.64 -16.13 -4.44
N GLN A 121 14.54 -16.32 -5.39
CA GLN A 121 14.38 -15.75 -6.73
C GLN A 121 14.25 -16.89 -7.74
N ASP A 122 13.38 -16.70 -8.69
CA ASP A 122 13.30 -17.55 -9.86
C ASP A 122 14.59 -17.45 -10.69
N GLU A 123 15.24 -18.56 -10.92
CA GLU A 123 16.56 -18.61 -11.59
C GLU A 123 16.50 -18.13 -13.05
N MET A 124 15.36 -18.27 -13.72
CA MET A 124 15.21 -17.91 -15.13
C MET A 124 14.78 -16.46 -15.32
N THR A 125 13.91 -15.96 -14.47
CA THR A 125 13.29 -14.64 -14.63
C THR A 125 13.85 -13.60 -13.69
N GLY A 126 14.54 -14.01 -12.60
CA GLY A 126 14.97 -13.15 -11.52
C GLY A 126 13.81 -12.64 -10.65
N ALA A 127 12.58 -13.11 -10.87
CA ALA A 127 11.42 -12.69 -10.11
C ALA A 127 11.50 -13.19 -8.67
N THR A 128 11.08 -12.36 -7.73
CA THR A 128 11.00 -12.72 -6.32
C THR A 128 9.85 -13.69 -6.10
N ILE A 129 10.15 -14.84 -5.49
CA ILE A 129 9.17 -15.87 -5.12
C ILE A 129 8.94 -15.80 -3.63
N PHE A 130 7.69 -15.60 -3.23
CA PHE A 130 7.24 -15.67 -1.86
C PHE A 130 6.67 -17.06 -1.59
N PRO A 131 7.06 -17.76 -0.51
CA PRO A 131 6.47 -19.03 -0.15
C PRO A 131 5.02 -18.86 0.35
N ASP A 132 4.26 -19.95 0.32
CA ASP A 132 2.89 -19.97 0.87
C ASP A 132 2.83 -19.74 2.37
N PHE A 133 3.95 -20.01 3.07
CA PHE A 133 4.10 -19.81 4.51
C PHE A 133 5.26 -18.86 4.78
N ALA A 134 4.99 -17.81 5.54
CA ALA A 134 6.01 -16.87 5.98
C ALA A 134 6.37 -17.14 7.45
N PRO A 135 7.67 -17.20 7.82
CA PRO A 135 8.08 -17.36 9.19
C PRO A 135 7.75 -16.10 10.00
N VAL A 136 7.10 -16.30 11.14
CA VAL A 136 6.76 -15.22 12.07
C VAL A 136 7.69 -15.28 13.26
N ILE A 137 8.19 -14.13 13.68
CA ILE A 137 9.06 -14.01 14.84
C ILE A 137 8.28 -13.53 16.06
N GLN A 138 8.60 -14.08 17.22
CA GLN A 138 8.05 -13.75 18.54
C GLN A 138 6.59 -14.17 18.72
N CYS A 139 5.63 -13.39 18.19
CA CYS A 139 4.22 -13.65 18.41
C CYS A 139 3.35 -13.17 17.25
N ILE A 140 2.19 -13.77 17.16
CA ILE A 140 1.07 -13.33 16.33
C ILE A 140 -0.06 -12.92 17.26
N TRP A 141 -0.71 -11.81 16.96
CA TRP A 141 -1.96 -11.40 17.57
C TRP A 141 -3.11 -11.67 16.60
N GLN A 142 -4.19 -12.18 17.12
CA GLN A 142 -5.39 -12.45 16.36
C GLN A 142 -6.57 -11.71 16.97
N PHE A 143 -7.37 -11.05 16.13
CA PHE A 143 -8.67 -10.58 16.56
C PHE A 143 -9.57 -11.77 16.84
N GLY A 144 -10.17 -11.79 18.04
CA GLY A 144 -11.20 -12.74 18.36
C GLY A 144 -12.47 -12.50 17.56
N GLY A 145 -13.57 -13.10 18.00
CA GLY A 145 -14.89 -12.86 17.42
C GLY A 145 -15.47 -14.04 16.67
N THR A 146 -16.69 -13.86 16.18
CA THR A 146 -17.51 -14.90 15.57
C THR A 146 -17.80 -14.64 14.09
N GLY A 147 -17.01 -13.78 13.46
CA GLY A 147 -17.09 -13.44 12.04
C GLY A 147 -17.71 -12.06 11.74
N LYS A 148 -18.40 -11.44 12.71
CA LYS A 148 -19.01 -10.11 12.57
C LYS A 148 -18.93 -9.25 13.84
N SER A 149 -17.99 -9.56 14.73
CA SER A 149 -17.87 -8.88 16.03
C SER A 149 -17.14 -7.54 15.95
N PHE A 150 -16.26 -7.39 14.97
CA PHE A 150 -15.44 -6.20 14.78
C PHE A 150 -15.63 -5.61 13.37
N PRO A 151 -16.79 -4.98 13.10
CA PRO A 151 -17.03 -4.33 11.82
C PRO A 151 -16.19 -3.06 11.68
N LEU A 152 -15.65 -2.86 10.50
CA LEU A 152 -14.94 -1.64 10.08
C LEU A 152 -15.65 -1.08 8.86
N GLN A 153 -16.28 0.09 8.99
CA GLN A 153 -17.04 0.71 7.91
C GLN A 153 -16.12 1.16 6.76
N PRO A 154 -16.66 1.36 5.54
CA PRO A 154 -15.89 1.93 4.44
C PRO A 154 -15.19 3.23 4.84
N GLY A 155 -13.87 3.29 4.65
CA GLY A 155 -13.04 4.44 5.02
C GLY A 155 -12.75 4.61 6.50
N GLU A 156 -13.20 3.70 7.36
CA GLU A 156 -12.95 3.73 8.80
C GLU A 156 -11.56 3.20 9.16
N ASP A 157 -11.03 3.69 10.26
CA ASP A 157 -9.74 3.31 10.84
C ASP A 157 -9.92 2.57 12.16
N ALA A 158 -9.12 1.52 12.37
CA ALA A 158 -8.98 0.84 13.65
C ALA A 158 -7.56 0.99 14.16
N VAL A 159 -7.40 1.52 15.38
CA VAL A 159 -6.10 1.66 16.03
C VAL A 159 -5.83 0.46 16.92
N ILE A 160 -4.70 -0.20 16.68
CA ILE A 160 -4.24 -1.35 17.47
C ILE A 160 -3.03 -0.90 18.28
N ALA A 161 -3.19 -0.77 19.59
CA ALA A 161 -2.07 -0.54 20.50
C ALA A 161 -1.33 -1.88 20.73
N ILE A 162 -0.08 -1.95 20.29
CA ILE A 162 0.72 -3.19 20.40
C ILE A 162 1.29 -3.36 21.80
N ASN A 163 1.59 -2.24 22.47
CA ASN A 163 2.17 -2.25 23.80
C ASN A 163 1.59 -1.10 24.61
N GLY A 164 0.30 -1.16 24.85
CA GLY A 164 -0.39 -0.20 25.73
C GLY A 164 -0.51 -0.80 27.12
N ALA A 165 0.09 -0.17 28.13
CA ALA A 165 -0.35 -0.39 29.51
C ALA A 165 -1.73 0.28 29.63
N ILE A 166 -2.76 -0.53 29.90
CA ILE A 166 -4.10 -0.06 30.28
C ILE A 166 -4.08 0.20 31.78
#